data_96856da5933b93476457075e779cb566
#
_entry.id   96856da5933b93476457075e779cb566
#
_cell.length_a   1.000
_cell.length_b   1.000
_cell.length_c   1.000
_cell.angle_alpha   90.00
_cell.angle_beta   90.00
_cell.angle_gamma   90.00
#
_symmetry.space_group_name_H-M   'P 1'
#
loop_
_entity.id
_entity.type
_entity.pdbx_description
1 polymer ?
#
loop_
_entity_poly.entity_id
_entity_poly.type
_entity_poly.pdbx_seq_one_letter_code
_entity_poly.pdbx_strand_id
1 'polypeptide(L)'
;MNQVGEPFPSEGMVSDGPNIESHSSEPIANPDVQASFPGGESKFYEYLRNRLEFPARCMEEGISGTVKLRFVVNVQGNISQIKVIEENNSCPEFTKEAIRVIRQSPKWIPAQIKGKFVNSWMMIPVTFNLE
;
A
#
# COMPACT_ATOMS: atom_id res chain seq x y z
N MET A 1 -12.71 -5.81 19.06
CA MET A 1 -13.45 -6.35 19.11
C MET A 1 -13.81 -6.53 18.29
N ASN A 2 -12.85 -6.09 18.98
CA ASN A 2 -13.36 -6.56 18.99
C ASN A 2 -13.46 -6.43 18.35
N GLN A 3 -12.81 -6.36 18.78
CA GLN A 3 -13.20 -6.77 18.85
C GLN A 3 -13.49 -6.68 18.34
N VAL A 4 -12.51 -6.16 19.17
CA VAL A 4 -13.11 -6.62 19.13
C VAL A 4 -13.32 -6.89 18.77
N GLY A 5 -12.52 -6.62 19.29
CA GLY A 5 -13.00 -7.29 19.38
C GLY A 5 -12.92 -7.63 19.19
N GLU A 6 -12.25 -7.81 19.57
CA GLU A 6 -12.56 -8.59 19.70
C GLU A 6 -12.54 -8.84 19.47
N PRO A 7 -11.94 -8.63 19.92
CA PRO A 7 -12.10 -9.34 19.96
C PRO A 7 -11.95 -9.70 19.75
N PHE A 8 -11.26 -9.80 20.04
CA PHE A 8 -11.42 -10.67 19.99
C PHE A 8 -11.46 -10.96 20.03
N PRO A 9 -10.90 -11.14 20.61
CA PRO A 9 -11.05 -11.90 20.83
C PRO A 9 -10.89 -12.39 20.77
N SER A 10 -10.49 -12.39 20.94
CA SER A 10 -10.64 -13.15 20.91
C SER A 10 -10.46 -13.65 20.85
N GLU A 11 -10.05 -13.81 21.13
CA GLU A 11 -10.09 -14.59 21.05
C GLU A 11 -9.82 -15.10 20.87
N GLY A 12 -9.45 -15.15 21.06
CA GLY A 12 -9.32 -15.82 20.90
C GLY A 12 -8.80 -16.16 20.58
N MET A 13 -8.27 -16.47 20.78
CA MET A 13 -8.10 -17.03 20.43
C MET A 13 -7.61 -17.46 20.12
N VAL A 14 -7.12 -17.79 20.24
CA VAL A 14 -6.90 -18.50 19.93
C VAL A 14 -6.27 -19.05 19.70
N SER A 15 -5.79 -19.21 19.66
CA SER A 15 -5.48 -19.84 19.38
C SER A 15 -4.82 -20.42 19.11
N ASP A 16 -4.28 -20.63 19.15
CA ASP A 16 -3.90 -21.27 18.81
C ASP A 16 -3.31 -21.35 18.34
N GLY A 17 -2.76 -21.38 18.27
CA GLY A 17 -2.44 -21.35 17.79
C GLY A 17 -1.91 -21.26 16.96
N PRO A 18 -1.50 -21.38 16.80
CA PRO A 18 -1.25 -21.13 15.99
C PRO A 18 -1.33 -20.86 15.06
N ASN A 19 -1.32 -20.82 15.06
CA ASN A 19 -1.71 -20.50 14.25
C ASN A 19 -1.79 -19.84 13.70
N ILE A 20 -1.39 -19.70 13.83
CA ILE A 20 -1.72 -19.14 13.45
C ILE A 20 -1.92 -18.71 12.57
N GLU A 21 -1.62 -18.79 12.53
CA GLU A 21 -1.98 -18.40 11.84
C GLU A 21 -2.48 -17.78 11.35
N SER A 22 -2.53 -17.78 11.63
CA SER A 22 -3.11 -17.31 11.24
C SER A 22 -3.67 -16.65 11.04
N HIS A 23 -3.68 -16.57 11.45
CA HIS A 23 -4.21 -16.00 11.45
C HIS A 23 -4.36 -15.00 11.19
N SER A 24 -3.88 -15.22 11.53
CA SER A 24 -4.22 -13.84 11.47
C SER A 24 -4.07 -13.26 10.07
N SER A 25 -5.18 -13.00 9.50
CA SER A 25 -5.26 -12.38 8.19
C SER A 25 -5.15 -10.86 8.29
N GLU A 26 -5.12 -10.29 9.48
CA GLU A 26 -5.07 -8.85 9.60
C GLU A 26 -3.70 -8.30 9.24
N PRO A 27 -3.65 -7.24 8.42
CA PRO A 27 -2.34 -6.69 8.03
C PRO A 27 -1.63 -6.06 9.20
N ILE A 28 -0.33 -6.21 9.20
CA ILE A 28 0.54 -5.70 10.25
C ILE A 28 0.97 -4.29 9.90
N ALA A 29 0.95 -3.39 10.90
CA ALA A 29 1.37 -2.01 10.67
C ALA A 29 2.88 -1.84 10.79
N ASN A 30 3.53 -2.60 11.67
CA ASN A 30 4.95 -2.43 11.94
C ASN A 30 5.68 -3.76 11.90
N PRO A 31 5.92 -4.29 10.69
CA PRO A 31 6.68 -5.54 10.57
C PRO A 31 8.15 -5.31 10.87
N ASP A 32 8.88 -6.41 11.12
CA ASP A 32 10.34 -6.32 11.30
C ASP A 32 11.00 -5.85 10.01
N VAL A 33 10.54 -6.36 8.87
CA VAL A 33 11.03 -5.97 7.55
C VAL A 33 9.84 -5.51 6.74
N GLN A 34 9.92 -4.29 6.23
CA GLN A 34 8.83 -3.70 5.44
C GLN A 34 8.71 -4.41 4.09
N ALA A 35 7.50 -4.45 3.57
CA ALA A 35 7.31 -4.86 2.18
C ALA A 35 8.08 -3.92 1.27
N SER A 36 8.50 -4.42 0.10
CA SER A 36 9.28 -3.59 -0.80
C SER A 36 8.94 -3.93 -2.24
N PHE A 37 9.17 -2.92 -3.10
CA PHE A 37 9.04 -3.10 -4.54
C PHE A 37 10.22 -3.94 -5.05
N PRO A 38 10.01 -4.82 -6.04
CA PRO A 38 11.11 -5.62 -6.57
C PRO A 38 12.23 -4.71 -7.09
N GLY A 39 13.44 -4.92 -6.60
CA GLY A 39 14.58 -4.11 -6.96
C GLY A 39 14.79 -2.90 -6.07
N GLY A 40 13.89 -2.65 -5.11
CA GLY A 40 14.06 -1.60 -4.13
C GLY A 40 13.43 -0.29 -4.52
N GLU A 41 13.69 0.71 -3.70
CA GLU A 41 13.04 2.01 -3.83
C GLU A 41 13.36 2.72 -5.14
N SER A 42 14.60 2.63 -5.59
CA SER A 42 14.96 3.30 -6.85
C SER A 42 14.21 2.70 -8.03
N LYS A 43 14.00 1.38 -8.03
CA LYS A 43 13.23 0.74 -9.08
C LYS A 43 11.76 1.13 -9.00
N PHE A 44 11.26 1.35 -7.79
CA PHE A 44 9.89 1.80 -7.62
C PHE A 44 9.69 3.19 -8.23
N TYR A 45 10.61 4.10 -7.97
CA TYR A 45 10.51 5.44 -8.55
C TYR A 45 10.65 5.43 -10.05
N GLU A 46 11.52 4.55 -10.57
CA GLU A 46 11.63 4.37 -12.01
C GLU A 46 10.31 3.86 -12.60
N TYR A 47 9.68 2.89 -11.93
CA TYR A 47 8.39 2.37 -12.35
C TYR A 47 7.36 3.50 -12.42
N LEU A 48 7.30 4.33 -11.39
CA LEU A 48 6.36 5.45 -11.36
C LEU A 48 6.62 6.42 -12.50
N ARG A 49 7.89 6.80 -12.72
CA ARG A 49 8.22 7.73 -13.79
C ARG A 49 7.79 7.21 -15.16
N ASN A 50 7.91 5.90 -15.37
CA ASN A 50 7.60 5.31 -16.67
C ASN A 50 6.12 5.07 -16.86
N ARG A 51 5.34 5.00 -15.80
CA ARG A 51 3.93 4.60 -15.90
C ARG A 51 2.95 5.70 -15.56
N LEU A 52 3.34 6.68 -14.75
CA LEU A 52 2.43 7.77 -14.40
C LEU A 52 2.19 8.66 -15.60
N GLU A 53 0.92 8.97 -15.84
CA GLU A 53 0.52 9.92 -16.87
C GLU A 53 -0.02 11.15 -16.17
N PHE A 54 0.54 12.30 -16.50
CA PHE A 54 0.08 13.54 -15.92
C PHE A 54 -1.28 13.89 -16.55
N PRO A 55 -2.34 14.06 -15.75
CA PRO A 55 -3.65 14.38 -16.32
C PRO A 55 -3.58 15.69 -17.13
N ALA A 56 -4.10 15.66 -18.35
CA ALA A 56 -3.94 16.79 -19.28
C ALA A 56 -4.53 18.08 -18.70
N ARG A 57 -5.71 17.98 -18.10
CA ARG A 57 -6.36 19.18 -17.54
C ARG A 57 -5.49 19.82 -16.47
N CYS A 58 -4.94 18.99 -15.59
CA CYS A 58 -4.13 19.52 -14.49
C CYS A 58 -2.81 20.07 -14.99
N MET A 59 -2.23 19.45 -16.02
CA MET A 59 -1.03 19.99 -16.64
C MET A 59 -1.30 21.37 -17.24
N GLU A 60 -2.42 21.52 -17.94
CA GLU A 60 -2.78 22.78 -18.58
C GLU A 60 -3.02 23.87 -17.56
N GLU A 61 -3.53 23.48 -16.38
CA GLU A 61 -3.80 24.47 -15.33
C GLU A 61 -2.62 24.68 -14.38
N GLY A 62 -1.49 24.03 -14.66
CA GLY A 62 -0.30 24.23 -13.89
C GLY A 62 -0.36 23.66 -12.48
N ILE A 63 -1.16 22.60 -12.28
CA ILE A 63 -1.34 21.99 -10.96
C ILE A 63 -0.35 20.88 -10.78
N SER A 64 0.38 20.90 -9.67
CA SER A 64 1.21 19.78 -9.23
C SER A 64 0.79 19.39 -7.82
N GLY A 65 1.20 18.23 -7.37
CA GLY A 65 0.84 17.81 -6.03
C GLY A 65 1.18 16.37 -5.74
N THR A 66 0.83 15.95 -4.54
CA THR A 66 1.14 14.61 -4.05
C THR A 66 -0.13 13.94 -3.56
N VAL A 67 -0.27 12.66 -3.90
CA VAL A 67 -1.33 11.81 -3.37
C VAL A 67 -0.66 10.79 -2.47
N LYS A 68 -1.17 10.65 -1.25
CA LYS A 68 -0.69 9.60 -0.35
C LYS A 68 -1.69 8.47 -0.34
N LEU A 69 -1.19 7.27 -0.60
CA LEU A 69 -2.01 6.06 -0.62
C LEU A 69 -1.52 5.10 0.43
N ARG A 70 -2.46 4.34 0.96
CA ARG A 70 -2.19 3.24 1.86
C ARG A 70 -2.77 1.98 1.25
N PHE A 71 -2.04 0.88 1.32
CA PHE A 71 -2.52 -0.37 0.75
C PHE A 71 -1.90 -1.53 1.49
N VAL A 72 -2.45 -2.72 1.25
CA VAL A 72 -1.94 -3.95 1.85
C VAL A 72 -1.12 -4.70 0.82
N VAL A 73 0.07 -5.14 1.24
CA VAL A 73 0.85 -6.12 0.48
C VAL A 73 0.68 -7.44 1.21
N ASN A 74 0.10 -8.43 0.55
CA ASN A 74 -0.15 -9.70 1.21
C ASN A 74 1.04 -10.63 1.06
N VAL A 75 0.94 -11.82 1.67
CA VAL A 75 2.05 -12.78 1.69
C VAL A 75 2.44 -13.29 0.31
N GLN A 76 1.59 -13.05 -0.69
CA GLN A 76 1.90 -13.42 -2.07
C GLN A 76 2.41 -12.26 -2.88
N GLY A 77 2.54 -11.08 -2.27
CA GLY A 77 3.02 -9.89 -2.96
C GLY A 77 1.95 -9.11 -3.69
N ASN A 78 0.69 -9.51 -3.54
CA ASN A 78 -0.41 -8.81 -4.21
C ASN A 78 -0.85 -7.60 -3.41
N ILE A 79 -1.32 -6.60 -4.14
CA ILE A 79 -1.81 -5.34 -3.56
C ILE A 79 -3.32 -5.43 -3.39
N SER A 80 -3.81 -4.97 -2.24
CA SER A 80 -5.25 -4.89 -2.01
C SER A 80 -5.55 -3.75 -1.04
N GLN A 81 -6.83 -3.46 -0.88
CA GLN A 81 -7.31 -2.47 0.09
C GLN A 81 -6.63 -1.11 -0.06
N ILE A 82 -6.59 -0.63 -1.29
CA ILE A 82 -5.98 0.68 -1.56
C ILE A 82 -6.89 1.77 -1.01
N LYS A 83 -6.33 2.63 -0.16
CA LYS A 83 -7.06 3.74 0.45
C LYS A 83 -6.30 5.04 0.25
N VAL A 84 -7.06 6.11 0.08
CA VAL A 84 -6.47 7.45 -0.10
C VAL A 84 -6.32 8.08 1.27
N ILE A 85 -5.09 8.51 1.60
CA ILE A 85 -4.81 9.18 2.85
C ILE A 85 -4.84 10.69 2.67
N GLU A 86 -4.22 11.16 1.59
CA GLU A 86 -4.20 12.58 1.23
C GLU A 86 -4.36 12.72 -0.27
N GLU A 87 -5.09 13.73 -0.70
CA GLU A 87 -5.23 13.99 -2.11
C GLU A 87 -5.29 15.48 -2.36
N ASN A 88 -5.07 15.87 -3.62
CA ASN A 88 -5.13 17.26 -4.03
C ASN A 88 -6.50 17.54 -4.62
N ASN A 89 -7.30 18.35 -3.92
CA ASN A 89 -8.66 18.64 -4.35
C ASN A 89 -8.73 19.45 -5.64
N SER A 90 -7.64 20.12 -6.00
CA SER A 90 -7.59 20.86 -7.25
C SER A 90 -7.43 19.96 -8.46
N CYS A 91 -6.94 18.74 -8.24
CA CYS A 91 -6.77 17.78 -9.33
C CYS A 91 -7.12 16.38 -8.82
N PRO A 92 -8.41 16.06 -8.71
CA PRO A 92 -8.80 14.71 -8.27
C PRO A 92 -8.35 13.62 -9.22
N GLU A 93 -8.00 13.98 -10.46
CA GLU A 93 -7.48 13.00 -11.41
C GLU A 93 -6.15 12.40 -10.96
N PHE A 94 -5.37 13.14 -10.14
CA PHE A 94 -4.13 12.59 -9.58
C PHE A 94 -4.40 11.32 -8.80
N THR A 95 -5.47 11.31 -8.01
CA THR A 95 -5.82 10.15 -7.19
C THR A 95 -6.14 8.94 -8.05
N LYS A 96 -6.93 9.13 -9.10
CA LYS A 96 -7.28 8.02 -9.99
C LYS A 96 -6.05 7.46 -10.66
N GLU A 97 -5.16 8.33 -11.11
CA GLU A 97 -3.95 7.88 -11.81
C GLU A 97 -3.02 7.14 -10.86
N ALA A 98 -2.83 7.66 -9.64
CA ALA A 98 -1.99 7.00 -8.65
C ALA A 98 -2.50 5.61 -8.35
N ILE A 99 -3.82 5.47 -8.15
CA ILE A 99 -4.41 4.17 -7.85
C ILE A 99 -4.21 3.22 -9.03
N ARG A 100 -4.42 3.71 -10.25
CA ARG A 100 -4.26 2.88 -11.45
C ARG A 100 -2.85 2.29 -11.51
N VAL A 101 -1.85 3.13 -11.31
CA VAL A 101 -0.46 2.70 -11.46
C VAL A 101 -0.07 1.73 -10.35
N ILE A 102 -0.50 2.00 -9.11
CA ILE A 102 -0.21 1.09 -8.01
C ILE A 102 -0.88 -0.26 -8.23
N ARG A 103 -2.12 -0.24 -8.71
CA ARG A 103 -2.85 -1.47 -8.95
C ARG A 103 -2.21 -2.35 -10.02
N GLN A 104 -1.52 -1.73 -10.96
CA GLN A 104 -0.86 -2.44 -12.06
C GLN A 104 0.58 -2.81 -11.76
N SER A 105 1.06 -2.54 -10.54
CA SER A 105 2.45 -2.83 -10.21
C SER A 105 2.70 -4.34 -10.19
N PRO A 106 3.97 -4.75 -10.40
CA PRO A 106 4.31 -6.18 -10.29
C PRO A 106 4.18 -6.63 -8.85
N LYS A 107 4.37 -7.92 -8.63
CA LYS A 107 4.29 -8.45 -7.27
C LYS A 107 5.38 -7.82 -6.42
N TRP A 108 4.98 -7.43 -5.21
CA TRP A 108 5.89 -6.86 -4.23
C TRP A 108 6.53 -7.97 -3.42
N ILE A 109 7.62 -7.63 -2.75
CA ILE A 109 8.23 -8.55 -1.79
C ILE A 109 7.52 -8.34 -0.47
N PRO A 110 6.88 -9.38 0.09
CA PRO A 110 6.08 -9.19 1.31
C PRO A 110 6.93 -8.81 2.51
N ALA A 111 6.29 -8.18 3.48
CA ALA A 111 6.90 -7.88 4.76
C ALA A 111 7.18 -9.15 5.54
N GLN A 112 8.02 -9.03 6.56
CA GLN A 112 8.39 -10.19 7.38
C GLN A 112 8.35 -9.85 8.86
N ILE A 113 7.97 -10.84 9.64
CA ILE A 113 8.15 -10.83 11.09
C ILE A 113 8.84 -12.12 11.45
N LYS A 114 9.99 -12.02 12.12
CA LYS A 114 10.77 -13.18 12.54
C LYS A 114 11.03 -14.14 11.38
N GLY A 115 11.35 -13.55 10.23
CA GLY A 115 11.71 -14.31 9.05
C GLY A 115 10.55 -14.90 8.27
N LYS A 116 9.31 -14.62 8.66
CA LYS A 116 8.13 -15.17 7.98
C LYS A 116 7.37 -14.06 7.29
N PHE A 117 6.89 -14.34 6.09
CA PHE A 117 6.07 -13.37 5.35
C PHE A 117 4.75 -13.12 6.06
N VAL A 118 4.34 -11.85 6.07
CA VAL A 118 3.07 -11.44 6.68
C VAL A 118 2.40 -10.43 5.75
N ASN A 119 1.10 -10.32 5.89
CA ASN A 119 0.35 -9.22 5.25
C ASN A 119 0.69 -7.94 5.98
N SER A 120 0.92 -6.86 5.26
CA SER A 120 1.30 -5.61 5.92
C SER A 120 0.72 -4.41 5.20
N TRP A 121 0.54 -3.33 5.96
CA TRP A 121 0.16 -2.05 5.40
C TRP A 121 1.40 -1.33 4.90
N MET A 122 1.26 -0.70 3.75
CA MET A 122 2.27 0.20 3.19
C MET A 122 1.63 1.54 2.94
N MET A 123 2.39 2.61 3.12
CA MET A 123 1.94 3.95 2.77
C MET A 123 3.00 4.58 1.89
N ILE A 124 2.57 5.12 0.75
CA ILE A 124 3.50 5.76 -0.17
C ILE A 124 2.94 7.06 -0.67
N PRO A 125 3.83 8.05 -0.93
CA PRO A 125 3.43 9.26 -1.66
C PRO A 125 3.65 9.06 -3.14
N VAL A 126 2.72 9.54 -3.94
CA VAL A 126 2.87 9.58 -5.40
C VAL A 126 2.83 11.04 -5.80
N THR A 127 3.94 11.54 -6.32
CA THR A 127 4.11 12.95 -6.60
C THR A 127 4.01 13.23 -8.09
N PHE A 128 3.21 14.24 -8.43
CA PHE A 128 3.05 14.73 -9.80
C PHE A 128 3.69 16.10 -9.87
N ASN A 129 4.83 16.17 -10.54
CA ASN A 129 5.59 17.42 -10.69
C ASN A 129 5.52 17.94 -12.11
N LEU A 130 5.37 19.25 -12.21
CA LEU A 130 5.52 19.94 -13.49
C LEU A 130 6.94 20.43 -13.61
N GLU A 131 7.53 20.23 -14.77
CA GLU A 131 8.91 20.67 -15.02
C GLU A 131 8.92 21.84 -15.96
#